data_9efda539ece998e516504e717c64c016
#
_entry.id   9efda539ece998e516504e717c64c016
#
_cell.length_a   1.000
_cell.length_b   1.000
_cell.length_c   1.000
_cell.angle_alpha   90.00
_cell.angle_beta   90.00
_cell.angle_gamma   90.00
#
_symmetry.space_group_name_H-M   'P 1'
#
loop_
_entity.id
_entity.type
_entity.pdbx_description
1 polymer ?
#
loop_
_entity_poly.entity_id
_entity_poly.type
_entity_poly.pdbx_seq_one_letter_code
_entity_poly.pdbx_strand_id
1 'polypeptide(L)'
;MKNTLGLSFLAALAAALCGAPAQAQQAPMTFFVTSVSKGNGADLGGLEGADAHCLSLAKAAGSTLTNWRAYLSTTLPGGDAGVNARDRIGNGPW
;
A
#
# COMPACT_ATOMS: atom_id res chain seq x y z
N MET A 1 19.30 -41.71 -29.85
CA MET A 1 19.85 -41.38 -28.55
C MET A 1 20.25 -39.92 -28.42
N LYS A 2 20.81 -39.32 -29.40
CA LYS A 2 21.18 -37.91 -29.36
C LYS A 2 19.97 -36.96 -29.37
N ASN A 3 18.83 -37.37 -29.86
CA ASN A 3 17.62 -36.56 -29.97
C ASN A 3 16.81 -36.48 -28.69
N THR A 4 16.99 -37.40 -27.78
CA THR A 4 16.29 -37.37 -26.48
C THR A 4 16.84 -36.34 -25.51
N LEU A 5 18.11 -36.02 -25.60
CA LEU A 5 18.75 -34.98 -24.78
C LEU A 5 18.32 -33.57 -25.17
N GLY A 6 18.08 -33.34 -26.48
CA GLY A 6 17.62 -32.03 -26.96
C GLY A 6 16.19 -31.70 -26.58
N LEU A 7 15.32 -32.72 -26.55
CA LEU A 7 13.91 -32.54 -26.13
C LEU A 7 13.77 -32.23 -24.64
N SER A 8 14.58 -32.83 -23.79
CA SER A 8 14.57 -32.55 -22.34
C SER A 8 15.05 -31.12 -22.04
N PHE A 9 15.97 -30.62 -22.82
CA PHE A 9 16.48 -29.26 -22.65
C PHE A 9 15.45 -28.20 -23.05
N LEU A 10 14.71 -28.45 -24.12
CA LEU A 10 13.64 -27.55 -24.58
C LEU A 10 12.47 -27.48 -23.59
N ALA A 11 12.10 -28.56 -22.95
CA ALA A 11 11.03 -28.63 -21.97
C ALA A 11 11.39 -27.81 -20.70
N ALA A 12 12.63 -27.88 -20.24
CA ALA A 12 13.11 -27.12 -19.10
C ALA A 12 13.10 -25.61 -19.37
N LEU A 13 13.46 -25.19 -20.57
CA LEU A 13 13.45 -23.79 -20.96
C LEU A 13 12.05 -23.20 -21.05
N ALA A 14 11.08 -23.96 -21.54
CA ALA A 14 9.69 -23.55 -21.61
C ALA A 14 9.06 -23.35 -20.21
N ALA A 15 9.40 -24.22 -19.26
CA ALA A 15 8.92 -24.10 -17.88
C ALA A 15 9.48 -22.85 -17.18
N ALA A 16 10.72 -22.48 -17.44
CA ALA A 16 11.32 -21.26 -16.87
C ALA A 16 10.67 -19.98 -17.42
N LEU A 17 10.25 -19.98 -18.67
CA LEU A 17 9.59 -18.82 -19.30
C LEU A 17 8.14 -18.63 -18.79
N CYS A 18 7.44 -19.68 -18.45
CA CYS A 18 6.07 -19.60 -17.94
C CYS A 18 5.98 -19.09 -16.50
N GLY A 19 7.04 -19.18 -15.68
CA GLY A 19 7.05 -18.73 -14.30
C GLY A 19 7.39 -17.26 -14.10
N ALA A 20 8.01 -16.59 -15.07
CA ALA A 20 8.55 -15.24 -14.89
C ALA A 20 7.53 -14.10 -15.00
N PRO A 21 6.45 -14.13 -15.81
CA PRO A 21 5.56 -12.96 -15.96
C PRO A 21 4.58 -12.71 -14.81
N ALA A 22 4.33 -13.68 -13.95
CA ALA A 22 3.24 -13.59 -12.98
C ALA A 22 3.52 -12.63 -11.81
N GLN A 23 4.74 -12.18 -11.60
CA GLN A 23 5.13 -11.38 -10.44
C GLN A 23 5.35 -9.89 -10.73
N ALA A 24 5.34 -9.48 -11.98
CA ALA A 24 5.77 -8.14 -12.38
C ALA A 24 4.63 -7.12 -12.54
N GLN A 25 3.38 -7.47 -12.18
CA GLN A 25 2.23 -6.69 -12.64
C GLN A 25 1.34 -6.08 -11.55
N GLN A 26 1.80 -6.01 -10.32
CA GLN A 26 1.03 -5.28 -9.30
C GLN A 26 1.37 -3.80 -9.36
N ALA A 27 0.34 -2.99 -9.61
CA ALA A 27 0.46 -1.54 -9.50
C ALA A 27 0.83 -1.16 -8.06
N PRO A 28 1.64 -0.11 -7.85
CA PRO A 28 1.91 0.38 -6.50
C PRO A 28 0.61 0.83 -5.82
N MET A 29 0.52 0.53 -4.54
CA MET A 29 -0.62 0.94 -3.72
C MET A 29 -0.63 2.46 -3.55
N THR A 30 -1.75 3.10 -3.87
CA THR A 30 -1.92 4.55 -3.76
C THR A 30 -2.83 4.95 -2.59
N PHE A 31 -3.70 4.06 -2.16
CA PHE A 31 -4.53 4.23 -0.97
C PHE A 31 -4.87 2.85 -0.39
N PHE A 32 -5.33 2.83 0.85
CA PHE A 32 -5.79 1.60 1.48
C PHE A 32 -6.81 1.91 2.57
N VAL A 33 -7.57 0.89 2.95
CA VAL A 33 -8.51 0.96 4.08
C VAL A 33 -7.94 0.13 5.21
N THR A 34 -7.90 0.70 6.41
CA THR A 34 -7.35 0.00 7.56
C THR A 34 -8.34 -1.00 8.13
N SER A 35 -7.85 -2.15 8.53
CA SER A 35 -8.62 -3.16 9.26
C SER A 35 -8.09 -3.40 10.67
N VAL A 36 -7.02 -2.71 11.05
CA VAL A 36 -6.34 -2.90 12.33
C VAL A 36 -6.45 -1.62 13.15
N SER A 37 -7.04 -1.74 14.33
CA SER A 37 -7.16 -0.65 15.29
C SER A 37 -5.83 -0.38 16.01
N LYS A 38 -5.62 0.88 16.43
CA LYS A 38 -4.56 1.22 17.38
C LYS A 38 -4.80 0.69 18.81
N GLY A 39 -6.03 0.32 19.11
CA GLY A 39 -6.38 -0.22 20.40
C GLY A 39 -7.03 0.77 21.38
N ASN A 40 -7.11 2.04 21.01
CA ASN A 40 -7.64 3.12 21.86
C ASN A 40 -8.97 3.69 21.37
N GLY A 41 -9.73 2.91 20.61
CA GLY A 41 -11.00 3.36 20.04
C GLY A 41 -10.81 4.48 19.03
N ALA A 42 -11.54 5.58 19.21
CA ALA A 42 -11.44 6.74 18.33
C ALA A 42 -10.27 7.68 18.66
N ASP A 43 -9.53 7.42 19.72
CA ASP A 43 -8.36 8.20 20.09
C ASP A 43 -7.15 7.72 19.29
N LEU A 44 -6.86 8.42 18.21
CA LEU A 44 -5.76 8.09 17.31
C LEU A 44 -4.48 8.87 17.62
N GLY A 45 -4.51 9.76 18.62
CA GLY A 45 -3.39 10.64 18.90
C GLY A 45 -3.32 11.86 18.00
N GLY A 46 -4.49 12.40 17.63
CA GLY A 46 -4.60 13.50 16.69
C GLY A 46 -4.28 13.09 15.26
N LEU A 47 -4.15 14.06 14.37
CA LEU A 47 -3.80 13.81 12.96
C LEU A 47 -2.41 13.21 12.82
N GLU A 48 -1.45 13.66 13.60
CA GLU A 48 -0.09 13.11 13.58
C GLU A 48 -0.09 11.62 13.96
N GLY A 49 -0.81 11.25 15.00
CA GLY A 49 -0.93 9.85 15.42
C GLY A 49 -1.63 9.00 14.38
N ALA A 50 -2.68 9.51 13.76
CA ALA A 50 -3.38 8.82 12.68
C ALA A 50 -2.47 8.62 11.46
N ASP A 51 -1.73 9.64 11.06
CA ASP A 51 -0.78 9.55 9.93
C ASP A 51 0.34 8.54 10.22
N ALA A 52 0.88 8.56 11.43
CA ALA A 52 1.90 7.60 11.85
C ALA A 52 1.38 6.17 11.81
N HIS A 53 0.14 5.94 12.21
CA HIS A 53 -0.49 4.64 12.13
C HIS A 53 -0.65 4.18 10.67
N CYS A 54 -1.13 5.06 9.80
CA CYS A 54 -1.21 4.77 8.36
C CYS A 54 0.16 4.42 7.78
N LEU A 55 1.18 5.18 8.12
CA LEU A 55 2.54 4.92 7.65
C LEU A 55 3.04 3.55 8.11
N SER A 56 2.81 3.20 9.36
CA SER A 56 3.24 1.91 9.90
C SER A 56 2.56 0.74 9.19
N LEU A 57 1.26 0.86 8.92
CA LEU A 57 0.50 -0.17 8.21
C LEU A 57 0.95 -0.29 6.74
N ALA A 58 1.21 0.84 6.10
CA ALA A 58 1.70 0.85 4.72
C ALA A 58 3.08 0.18 4.62
N LYS A 59 3.98 0.47 5.54
CA LYS A 59 5.29 -0.17 5.60
C LYS A 59 5.17 -1.68 5.84
N ALA A 60 4.28 -2.10 6.73
CA ALA A 60 4.03 -3.51 6.99
C ALA A 60 3.50 -4.22 5.74
N ALA A 61 2.77 -3.52 4.89
CA ALA A 61 2.27 -4.04 3.62
C ALA A 61 3.29 -3.96 2.48
N GLY A 62 4.50 -3.48 2.73
CA GLY A 62 5.57 -3.42 1.75
C GLY A 62 5.71 -2.10 0.99
N SER A 63 4.99 -1.07 1.37
CA SER A 63 5.12 0.24 0.73
C SER A 63 6.46 0.90 1.07
N THR A 64 7.10 1.49 0.07
CA THR A 64 8.31 2.29 0.24
C THR A 64 8.03 3.80 0.30
N LEU A 65 6.78 4.20 0.08
CA LEU A 65 6.35 5.59 0.15
C LEU A 65 6.31 6.05 1.62
N THR A 66 6.54 7.34 1.85
CA THR A 66 6.59 7.92 3.20
C THR A 66 5.55 9.01 3.44
N ASN A 67 4.76 9.34 2.43
CA ASN A 67 3.79 10.44 2.48
C ASN A 67 2.35 9.97 2.75
N TRP A 68 2.19 8.87 3.47
CA TRP A 68 0.88 8.35 3.85
C TRP A 68 0.19 9.28 4.84
N ARG A 69 -1.07 9.57 4.59
CA ARG A 69 -1.89 10.43 5.45
C ARG A 69 -3.24 9.81 5.67
N ALA A 70 -3.76 9.98 6.88
CA ALA A 70 -5.12 9.57 7.19
C ALA A 70 -6.13 10.54 6.55
N TYR A 71 -7.20 10.02 5.97
CA TYR A 71 -8.29 10.83 5.43
C TYR A 71 -9.21 11.25 6.56
N LEU A 72 -8.81 12.26 7.30
CA LEU A 72 -9.50 12.75 8.48
C LEU A 72 -9.50 14.28 8.49
N SER A 73 -10.59 14.82 9.01
CA SER A 73 -10.73 16.26 9.26
C SER A 73 -10.64 16.52 10.75
N THR A 74 -10.33 17.76 11.14
CA THR A 74 -10.39 18.21 12.51
C THR A 74 -11.32 19.40 12.64
N THR A 75 -11.89 19.56 13.85
CA THR A 75 -12.66 20.75 14.22
C THR A 75 -11.94 21.43 15.39
N LEU A 76 -11.80 22.74 15.30
CA LEU A 76 -11.20 23.52 16.39
C LEU A 76 -12.16 23.64 17.58
N PRO A 77 -11.65 23.91 18.78
CA PRO A 77 -12.48 24.22 19.93
C PRO A 77 -13.46 25.34 19.60
N GLY A 78 -14.73 25.16 19.96
CA GLY A 78 -15.81 26.11 19.62
C GLY A 78 -16.55 25.79 18.34
N GLY A 79 -16.17 24.74 17.61
CA GLY A 79 -16.87 24.26 16.42
C GLY A 79 -16.41 24.86 15.11
N ASP A 80 -15.36 25.67 15.13
CA ASP A 80 -14.78 26.23 13.91
C ASP A 80 -14.08 25.16 13.10
N ALA A 81 -14.06 25.33 11.76
CA ALA A 81 -13.40 24.40 10.87
C ALA A 81 -11.87 24.41 11.10
N GLY A 82 -11.30 23.22 11.33
CA GLY A 82 -9.86 23.02 11.40
C GLY A 82 -9.30 22.63 10.05
N VAL A 83 -8.71 21.43 9.98
CA VAL A 83 -8.11 20.89 8.75
C VAL A 83 -9.13 20.01 8.04
N ASN A 84 -9.25 20.19 6.73
CA ASN A 84 -10.13 19.39 5.89
C ASN A 84 -9.35 18.18 5.34
N ALA A 85 -9.94 17.00 5.43
CA ALA A 85 -9.33 15.76 4.95
C ALA A 85 -8.91 15.85 3.48
N ARG A 86 -9.75 16.45 2.65
CA ARG A 86 -9.46 16.62 1.22
C ARG A 86 -8.16 17.41 1.00
N ASP A 87 -7.94 18.46 1.77
CA ASP A 87 -6.77 19.31 1.62
C ASP A 87 -5.50 18.61 2.08
N ARG A 88 -5.62 17.66 3.00
CA ARG A 88 -4.48 16.90 3.52
C ARG A 88 -3.89 15.92 2.53
N ILE A 89 -4.72 15.34 1.66
CA ILE A 89 -4.29 14.29 0.73
C ILE A 89 -3.84 14.84 -0.63
N GLY A 90 -4.10 16.13 -0.92
CA GLY A 90 -3.74 16.75 -2.19
C GLY A 90 -4.67 16.32 -3.33
N ASN A 91 -4.22 16.51 -4.56
CA ASN A 91 -5.05 16.38 -5.77
C ASN A 91 -4.94 15.03 -6.48
N GLY A 92 -4.20 14.10 -5.93
CA GLY A 92 -3.99 12.82 -6.59
C GLY A 92 -2.91 12.88 -7.68
N PRO A 93 -2.88 11.92 -8.61
CA PRO A 93 -3.89 10.84 -8.82
C PRO A 93 -3.87 9.76 -7.73
N TRP A 94 -5.03 9.14 -7.57
CA TRP A 94 -5.25 8.06 -6.61
C TRP A 94 -5.41 6.71 -7.32
#